data_7c79aa20b29a057e84f38b02a47cbd2c
#
_entry.id   7c79aa20b29a057e84f38b02a47cbd2c
#
_cell.length_a   1.000
_cell.length_b   1.000
_cell.length_c   1.000
_cell.angle_alpha   90.00
_cell.angle_beta   90.00
_cell.angle_gamma   90.00
#
_symmetry.space_group_name_H-M   'P 1'
#
loop_
_entity.id
_entity.type
_entity.pdbx_description
1 polymer ?
#
loop_
_entity_poly.entity_id
_entity_poly.type
_entity_poly.pdbx_seq_one_letter_code
_entity_poly.pdbx_strand_id
1 'polypeptide(L)'
;MNIKMMLLCLASTSCWAQKDSVNSLSVDLNFLSHGEVCGGGLPKPDDKDDYTEDRSSFLFGRTRLIVDYGRKGLQAHAVIQNSAIWGMKGNQALNLYEGWVKMTAKNGLFAQLGRVALSYDDERIIGTNDFATAALSHDILRVGYEGHGHQAHAILAYNQNGESVYSNTYYVNGAQYYKNMQTVWYHYDVPTIPLGASLLFMNIGQQSGDPADAYHHPSTKYQQMFGGYLNYHPKFLTLEASYYRQTGNQVDKYMGYIPIRAWMASAKATVKPSECYDVELGYDHLSGDDYIPVNYGGLNMVRHEVIRGFSPLYGSRTKFYGIMDFFYESAYSNGFTPGLQNAFAGANYKPFDKFTCSATYHYLAVTTKLHELDRTLGHSIEIQARYQFSKGISLSAGYTQMHGTETMARLKQDDSSKLAHWGWFSLVVSPSLFTTKW
;
A
#
# COMPACT_ATOMS: atom_id res chain seq x y z
N MET A 1 8.58 -2.60 21.89
CA MET A 1 9.13 -3.00 20.57
C MET A 1 7.93 -3.16 19.67
N ASN A 2 7.73 -2.16 18.82
CA ASN A 2 6.46 -1.90 18.12
C ASN A 2 6.05 -3.04 17.19
N ILE A 3 4.78 -3.36 17.20
CA ILE A 3 4.06 -4.23 16.24
C ILE A 3 4.06 -3.66 14.79
N LYS A 4 4.69 -2.51 14.54
CA LYS A 4 5.18 -2.12 13.20
C LYS A 4 6.03 -3.21 12.52
N MET A 5 6.23 -4.35 13.18
CA MET A 5 6.99 -5.51 12.72
C MET A 5 6.14 -6.63 12.11
N MET A 6 4.83 -6.50 12.00
CA MET A 6 4.05 -7.58 11.37
C MET A 6 4.11 -7.57 9.83
N LEU A 7 4.54 -6.49 9.23
CA LEU A 7 4.84 -6.40 7.80
C LEU A 7 6.22 -5.78 7.56
N LEU A 8 7.14 -5.92 8.50
CA LEU A 8 8.54 -5.71 8.20
C LEU A 8 9.02 -6.91 7.38
N CYS A 9 8.63 -6.96 6.14
CA CYS A 9 9.62 -7.30 5.14
C CYS A 9 10.75 -6.33 5.37
N LEU A 10 11.85 -6.87 5.78
CA LEU A 10 13.16 -6.32 5.90
C LEU A 10 13.48 -5.31 4.77
N ALA A 11 12.85 -4.13 4.76
CA ALA A 11 13.62 -2.98 4.45
C ALA A 11 14.58 -2.89 5.65
N SER A 12 15.64 -3.67 5.63
CA SER A 12 16.80 -3.43 6.45
C SER A 12 17.41 -2.13 5.94
N THR A 13 16.76 -1.01 6.26
CA THR A 13 17.51 0.20 6.48
C THR A 13 18.35 -0.11 7.71
N SER A 14 19.37 -0.94 7.50
CA SER A 14 20.50 -0.98 8.41
C SER A 14 21.00 0.44 8.44
N CYS A 15 20.63 1.17 9.50
CA CYS A 15 21.20 2.46 9.86
C CYS A 15 22.67 2.17 10.19
N TRP A 16 23.48 2.07 9.16
CA TRP A 16 24.91 1.94 9.25
C TRP A 16 25.47 3.34 9.52
N ALA A 17 25.46 3.75 10.77
CA ALA A 17 26.38 4.76 11.24
C ALA A 17 27.78 4.18 11.04
N GLN A 18 28.34 4.38 9.86
CA GLN A 18 29.66 3.85 9.49
C GLN A 18 30.73 4.67 10.17
N LYS A 19 31.20 4.14 11.27
CA LYS A 19 32.44 4.54 11.94
C LYS A 19 33.61 3.95 11.11
N ASP A 20 34.37 4.82 10.45
CA ASP A 20 35.59 4.56 9.69
C ASP A 20 35.47 3.82 8.32
N SER A 21 36.42 4.04 7.45
CA SER A 21 36.58 3.73 6.03
C SER A 21 36.54 2.24 5.62
N VAL A 22 35.63 1.46 6.17
CA VAL A 22 35.51 0.04 5.89
C VAL A 22 34.45 -0.16 4.80
N ASN A 23 34.86 -0.80 3.69
CA ASN A 23 33.90 -1.28 2.70
C ASN A 23 33.12 -2.46 3.29
N SER A 24 31.87 -2.62 2.90
CA SER A 24 31.04 -3.76 3.28
C SER A 24 30.28 -4.29 2.07
N LEU A 25 30.13 -5.59 2.02
CA LEU A 25 29.29 -6.28 1.04
C LEU A 25 28.50 -7.36 1.77
N SER A 26 27.18 -7.37 1.58
CA SER A 26 26.32 -8.48 2.00
C SER A 26 25.51 -9.03 0.83
N VAL A 27 25.23 -10.32 0.91
CA VAL A 27 24.34 -11.04 0.00
C VAL A 27 23.38 -11.85 0.85
N ASP A 28 22.10 -11.58 0.70
CA ASP A 28 21.03 -12.18 1.48
C ASP A 28 19.98 -12.79 0.54
N LEU A 29 19.27 -13.79 1.01
CA LEU A 29 18.14 -14.39 0.32
C LEU A 29 16.87 -14.07 1.12
N ASN A 30 15.77 -13.76 0.44
CA ASN A 30 14.45 -13.76 1.03
C ASN A 30 13.54 -14.65 0.19
N PHE A 31 13.05 -15.72 0.79
CA PHE A 31 12.06 -16.62 0.21
C PHE A 31 10.73 -16.45 0.95
N LEU A 32 9.66 -16.25 0.21
CA LEU A 32 8.28 -16.21 0.69
C LEU A 32 7.48 -17.27 -0.05
N SER A 33 6.78 -18.14 0.68
CA SER A 33 5.69 -18.94 0.16
C SER A 33 4.41 -18.51 0.84
N HIS A 34 3.38 -18.17 0.06
CA HIS A 34 2.11 -17.65 0.56
C HIS A 34 0.95 -18.37 -0.12
N GLY A 35 0.04 -18.89 0.69
CA GLY A 35 -1.15 -19.56 0.22
C GLY A 35 -2.40 -18.91 0.76
N GLU A 36 -3.44 -18.89 -0.07
CA GLU A 36 -4.75 -18.32 0.25
C GLU A 36 -5.88 -19.28 -0.12
N VAL A 37 -6.93 -19.25 0.69
CA VAL A 37 -8.20 -19.92 0.43
C VAL A 37 -9.31 -18.92 0.72
N CYS A 38 -10.12 -18.63 -0.27
CA CYS A 38 -11.24 -17.71 -0.21
C CYS A 38 -12.55 -18.45 -0.47
N GLY A 39 -13.65 -17.99 0.12
CA GLY A 39 -14.96 -18.58 -0.14
C GLY A 39 -16.10 -17.77 0.45
N GLY A 40 -17.31 -18.20 0.15
CA GLY A 40 -18.56 -17.59 0.62
C GLY A 40 -19.04 -16.47 -0.29
N GLY A 41 -19.53 -15.36 0.29
CA GLY A 41 -20.11 -14.20 -0.40
C GLY A 41 -19.10 -13.28 -1.06
N LEU A 42 -18.04 -13.80 -1.68
CA LEU A 42 -17.06 -12.97 -2.38
C LEU A 42 -17.61 -12.46 -3.71
N PRO A 43 -17.20 -11.26 -4.16
CA PRO A 43 -17.56 -10.76 -5.49
C PRO A 43 -17.18 -11.76 -6.57
N LYS A 44 -18.12 -12.06 -7.45
CA LYS A 44 -17.88 -12.96 -8.59
C LYS A 44 -17.09 -12.21 -9.67
N PRO A 45 -16.10 -12.86 -10.32
CA PRO A 45 -15.49 -12.28 -11.51
C PRO A 45 -16.56 -12.13 -12.63
N ASP A 46 -16.49 -11.02 -13.36
CA ASP A 46 -17.42 -10.73 -14.43
C ASP A 46 -17.55 -11.90 -15.45
N ASP A 47 -18.79 -12.15 -15.89
CA ASP A 47 -19.19 -12.89 -17.08
C ASP A 47 -18.94 -14.41 -17.19
N LYS A 48 -18.90 -15.17 -16.12
CA LYS A 48 -18.97 -16.64 -16.30
C LYS A 48 -20.00 -17.27 -15.39
N ASP A 49 -21.16 -17.50 -15.96
CA ASP A 49 -22.32 -18.21 -15.37
C ASP A 49 -22.04 -19.66 -14.92
N ASP A 50 -20.79 -20.14 -15.07
CA ASP A 50 -20.43 -21.55 -14.90
C ASP A 50 -19.49 -21.85 -13.71
N TYR A 51 -19.30 -20.90 -12.78
CA TYR A 51 -18.59 -21.20 -11.54
C TYR A 51 -19.54 -21.83 -10.52
N THR A 52 -19.56 -23.16 -10.49
CA THR A 52 -20.32 -23.95 -9.52
C THR A 52 -19.69 -23.94 -8.11
N GLU A 53 -18.48 -23.44 -7.95
CA GLU A 53 -17.77 -23.40 -6.67
C GLU A 53 -17.58 -21.99 -6.15
N ASP A 54 -18.14 -21.71 -4.95
CA ASP A 54 -17.94 -20.46 -4.21
C ASP A 54 -16.58 -20.39 -3.51
N ARG A 55 -15.56 -21.09 -4.01
CA ARG A 55 -14.23 -21.18 -3.39
C ARG A 55 -13.13 -21.00 -4.41
N SER A 56 -12.11 -20.25 -4.00
CA SER A 56 -10.86 -20.15 -4.74
C SER A 56 -9.68 -20.39 -3.82
N SER A 57 -8.61 -20.95 -4.36
CA SER A 57 -7.36 -21.10 -3.63
C SER A 57 -6.19 -20.94 -4.58
N PHE A 58 -5.12 -20.35 -4.08
CA PHE A 58 -3.88 -20.27 -4.82
C PHE A 58 -2.67 -20.29 -3.88
N LEU A 59 -1.53 -20.65 -4.43
CA LEU A 59 -0.25 -20.63 -3.77
C LEU A 59 0.74 -19.90 -4.66
N PHE A 60 1.42 -18.89 -4.12
CA PHE A 60 2.51 -18.23 -4.81
C PHE A 60 3.83 -18.31 -4.04
N GLY A 61 4.91 -18.23 -4.79
CA GLY A 61 6.26 -18.10 -4.26
C GLY A 61 6.90 -16.83 -4.73
N ARG A 62 7.70 -16.20 -3.86
CA ARG A 62 8.54 -15.06 -4.18
C ARG A 62 9.95 -15.29 -3.63
N THR A 63 10.93 -15.15 -4.49
CA THR A 63 12.34 -15.24 -4.10
C THR A 63 13.05 -13.97 -4.45
N ARG A 64 13.78 -13.38 -3.50
CA ARG A 64 14.63 -12.21 -3.70
C ARG A 64 16.07 -12.53 -3.39
N LEU A 65 16.97 -12.17 -4.28
CA LEU A 65 18.40 -12.07 -4.01
C LEU A 65 18.72 -10.60 -3.75
N ILE A 66 19.26 -10.33 -2.57
CA ILE A 66 19.52 -8.98 -2.07
C ILE A 66 21.03 -8.79 -2.00
N VAL A 67 21.54 -7.72 -2.60
CA VAL A 67 22.97 -7.37 -2.58
C VAL A 67 23.09 -5.93 -2.07
N ASP A 68 23.81 -5.77 -0.96
CA ASP A 68 24.11 -4.48 -0.36
C ASP A 68 25.61 -4.22 -0.38
N TYR A 69 26.00 -3.07 -0.92
CA TYR A 69 27.35 -2.54 -0.85
C TYR A 69 27.36 -1.22 -0.12
N GLY A 70 28.29 -1.04 0.80
CA GLY A 70 28.48 0.17 1.56
C GLY A 70 29.92 0.59 1.71
N ARG A 71 30.19 1.87 1.54
CA ARG A 71 31.42 2.54 1.95
C ARG A 71 31.10 3.94 2.44
N LYS A 72 32.07 4.63 3.02
CA LYS A 72 31.87 5.99 3.54
C LYS A 72 31.22 6.92 2.50
N GLY A 73 29.99 7.36 2.80
CA GLY A 73 29.22 8.28 1.97
C GLY A 73 28.67 7.68 0.67
N LEU A 74 28.80 6.36 0.42
CA LEU A 74 28.23 5.70 -0.74
C LEU A 74 27.58 4.39 -0.34
N GLN A 75 26.38 4.15 -0.82
CA GLN A 75 25.64 2.89 -0.71
C GLN A 75 25.12 2.48 -2.08
N ALA A 76 25.16 1.19 -2.38
CA ALA A 76 24.48 0.61 -3.53
C ALA A 76 23.67 -0.60 -3.07
N HIS A 77 22.51 -0.78 -3.64
CA HIS A 77 21.56 -1.83 -3.29
C HIS A 77 20.94 -2.40 -4.55
N ALA A 78 20.79 -3.70 -4.61
CA ALA A 78 20.09 -4.37 -5.69
C ALA A 78 19.28 -5.55 -5.17
N VAL A 79 18.04 -5.69 -5.64
CA VAL A 79 17.15 -6.80 -5.34
C VAL A 79 16.60 -7.35 -6.65
N ILE A 80 17.05 -8.56 -6.99
CA ILE A 80 16.47 -9.33 -8.09
C ILE A 80 15.35 -10.19 -7.50
N GLN A 81 14.15 -10.06 -8.04
CA GLN A 81 12.95 -10.76 -7.59
C GLN A 81 12.43 -11.71 -8.65
N ASN A 82 12.11 -12.93 -8.24
CA ASN A 82 11.21 -13.81 -8.97
C ASN A 82 9.91 -13.97 -8.17
N SER A 83 8.78 -13.86 -8.83
CA SER A 83 7.47 -14.19 -8.23
C SER A 83 6.64 -15.01 -9.22
N ALA A 84 5.95 -16.03 -8.72
CA ALA A 84 5.15 -16.92 -9.54
C ALA A 84 3.99 -17.54 -8.75
N ILE A 85 2.84 -17.66 -9.38
CA ILE A 85 1.76 -18.54 -8.90
C ILE A 85 2.13 -19.98 -9.29
N TRP A 86 2.07 -20.89 -8.34
CA TRP A 86 2.49 -22.27 -8.53
C TRP A 86 1.57 -22.98 -9.56
N GLY A 87 2.21 -23.64 -10.52
CA GLY A 87 1.50 -24.36 -11.58
C GLY A 87 1.04 -23.51 -12.77
N MET A 88 1.06 -22.19 -12.69
CA MET A 88 0.71 -21.32 -13.82
C MET A 88 1.91 -21.16 -14.77
N LYS A 89 1.77 -21.68 -16.00
CA LYS A 89 2.76 -21.43 -17.07
C LYS A 89 2.69 -19.98 -17.53
N GLY A 90 3.87 -19.35 -17.72
CA GLY A 90 3.96 -17.98 -18.22
C GLY A 90 3.72 -16.88 -17.18
N ASN A 91 3.35 -17.22 -15.96
CA ASN A 91 3.20 -16.26 -14.86
C ASN A 91 4.41 -16.26 -13.93
N GLN A 92 5.60 -16.23 -14.51
CA GLN A 92 6.87 -16.13 -13.81
C GLN A 92 7.52 -14.81 -14.19
N ALA A 93 7.55 -13.88 -13.25
CA ALA A 93 8.21 -12.59 -13.43
C ALA A 93 9.57 -12.59 -12.74
N LEU A 94 10.63 -12.49 -13.54
CA LEU A 94 11.97 -12.13 -13.03
C LEU A 94 12.19 -10.66 -13.31
N ASN A 95 12.33 -9.86 -12.28
CA ASN A 95 12.50 -8.42 -12.40
C ASN A 95 13.52 -7.85 -11.41
N LEU A 96 14.00 -6.66 -11.70
CA LEU A 96 14.72 -5.83 -10.75
C LEU A 96 13.69 -5.13 -9.87
N TYR A 97 13.51 -5.60 -8.64
CA TYR A 97 12.57 -5.01 -7.67
C TYR A 97 13.13 -3.71 -7.10
N GLU A 98 14.40 -3.70 -6.68
CA GLU A 98 15.15 -2.50 -6.30
C GLU A 98 16.52 -2.49 -6.98
N GLY A 99 17.01 -1.30 -7.32
CA GLY A 99 18.33 -1.12 -7.90
C GLY A 99 18.71 0.35 -7.84
N TRP A 100 19.48 0.74 -6.81
CA TRP A 100 19.77 2.15 -6.57
C TRP A 100 21.16 2.39 -5.97
N VAL A 101 21.62 3.64 -6.12
CA VAL A 101 22.83 4.17 -5.48
C VAL A 101 22.45 5.40 -4.67
N LYS A 102 22.93 5.50 -3.41
CA LYS A 102 22.78 6.65 -2.52
C LYS A 102 24.15 7.20 -2.15
N MET A 103 24.34 8.50 -2.35
CA MET A 103 25.48 9.26 -1.86
C MET A 103 25.07 10.17 -0.72
N THR A 104 25.79 10.12 0.39
CA THR A 104 25.49 10.91 1.60
C THR A 104 26.71 11.74 1.99
N ALA A 105 26.52 13.05 2.13
CA ALA A 105 27.52 13.98 2.61
C ALA A 105 27.60 13.98 4.15
N LYS A 106 28.71 14.44 4.72
CA LYS A 106 28.92 14.48 6.18
C LYS A 106 27.90 15.34 6.95
N ASN A 107 27.30 16.30 6.27
CA ASN A 107 26.29 17.20 6.84
C ASN A 107 24.86 16.66 6.79
N GLY A 108 24.65 15.40 6.35
CA GLY A 108 23.33 14.78 6.26
C GLY A 108 22.60 14.99 4.94
N LEU A 109 23.14 15.78 4.01
CA LEU A 109 22.60 15.88 2.65
C LEU A 109 22.87 14.59 1.88
N PHE A 110 21.90 14.16 1.06
CA PHE A 110 22.07 12.98 0.23
C PHE A 110 21.38 13.11 -1.13
N ALA A 111 21.84 12.28 -2.06
CA ALA A 111 21.19 12.02 -3.35
C ALA A 111 21.11 10.51 -3.57
N GLN A 112 19.97 10.03 -4.04
CA GLN A 112 19.71 8.63 -4.38
C GLN A 112 19.05 8.55 -5.75
N LEU A 113 19.53 7.65 -6.59
CA LEU A 113 19.02 7.44 -7.95
C LEU A 113 18.81 5.96 -8.20
N GLY A 114 17.70 5.60 -8.82
CA GLY A 114 17.38 4.25 -9.26
C GLY A 114 15.98 3.82 -8.88
N ARG A 115 15.76 2.50 -8.89
CA ARG A 115 14.48 1.86 -8.52
C ARG A 115 14.44 1.61 -7.02
N VAL A 116 13.48 2.20 -6.34
CA VAL A 116 13.39 2.23 -4.88
C VAL A 116 11.99 1.83 -4.41
N ALA A 117 11.90 0.91 -3.48
CA ALA A 117 10.67 0.65 -2.73
C ALA A 117 10.48 1.76 -1.69
N LEU A 118 9.57 2.68 -1.98
CA LEU A 118 9.29 3.83 -1.10
C LEU A 118 8.35 3.42 0.04
N SER A 119 8.67 3.87 1.25
CA SER A 119 7.84 3.70 2.44
C SER A 119 7.92 4.98 3.28
N TYR A 120 6.77 5.63 3.51
CA TYR A 120 6.66 6.86 4.29
C TYR A 120 5.53 6.76 5.32
N ASP A 121 5.77 7.32 6.49
CA ASP A 121 4.81 7.40 7.60
C ASP A 121 4.23 6.02 7.99
N ASP A 122 2.91 5.87 8.00
CA ASP A 122 2.21 4.62 8.23
C ASP A 122 2.04 3.76 6.95
N GLU A 123 2.57 4.21 5.81
CA GLU A 123 2.41 3.63 4.47
C GLU A 123 0.98 3.72 3.91
N ARG A 124 0.17 4.59 4.42
CA ARG A 124 -1.20 4.78 3.95
C ARG A 124 -1.27 5.37 2.54
N ILE A 125 -0.29 6.20 2.15
CA ILE A 125 -0.22 6.88 0.85
C ILE A 125 0.91 6.36 -0.02
N ILE A 126 2.10 6.14 0.57
CA ILE A 126 3.26 5.58 -0.12
C ILE A 126 3.79 4.42 0.72
N GLY A 127 3.68 3.22 0.20
CA GLY A 127 4.11 1.99 0.86
C GLY A 127 4.61 0.95 -0.12
N THR A 128 5.26 -0.06 0.39
CA THR A 128 5.88 -1.12 -0.41
C THR A 128 4.89 -2.17 -0.90
N ASN A 129 3.72 -2.25 -0.27
CA ASN A 129 2.69 -3.28 -0.51
C ASN A 129 3.28 -4.71 -0.57
N ASP A 130 4.19 -5.03 0.34
CA ASP A 130 5.04 -6.21 0.26
C ASP A 130 4.31 -7.54 0.58
N PHE A 131 3.07 -7.48 1.05
CA PHE A 131 2.19 -8.64 1.19
C PHE A 131 1.75 -9.19 -0.18
N ALA A 132 1.62 -8.34 -1.18
CA ALA A 132 1.22 -8.74 -2.53
C ALA A 132 2.31 -9.58 -3.24
N THR A 133 1.89 -10.35 -4.24
CA THR A 133 2.79 -11.15 -5.10
C THR A 133 3.90 -10.29 -5.72
N ALA A 134 3.52 -9.11 -6.22
CA ALA A 134 4.45 -8.08 -6.71
C ALA A 134 4.36 -6.85 -5.80
N ALA A 135 5.40 -6.58 -5.05
CA ALA A 135 5.52 -5.39 -4.23
C ALA A 135 5.78 -4.13 -5.10
N LEU A 136 5.52 -2.94 -4.54
CA LEU A 136 5.67 -1.67 -5.25
C LEU A 136 7.09 -1.12 -5.18
N SER A 137 7.57 -0.57 -6.31
CA SER A 137 8.81 0.19 -6.41
C SER A 137 8.66 1.31 -7.44
N HIS A 138 9.50 2.34 -7.36
CA HIS A 138 9.45 3.54 -8.19
C HIS A 138 10.83 3.87 -8.75
N ASP A 139 10.91 4.24 -10.03
CA ASP A 139 12.13 4.74 -10.66
C ASP A 139 12.26 6.24 -10.38
N ILE A 140 13.21 6.63 -9.53
CA ILE A 140 13.27 7.97 -8.93
C ILE A 140 14.67 8.56 -8.86
N LEU A 141 14.72 9.89 -8.84
CA LEU A 141 15.78 10.68 -8.20
C LEU A 141 15.22 11.21 -6.88
N ARG A 142 15.85 10.89 -5.75
CA ARG A 142 15.55 11.42 -4.44
C ARG A 142 16.73 12.20 -3.91
N VAL A 143 16.53 13.46 -3.57
CA VAL A 143 17.50 14.28 -2.85
C VAL A 143 16.92 14.70 -1.52
N GLY A 144 17.75 14.86 -0.50
CA GLY A 144 17.24 15.21 0.80
C GLY A 144 18.28 15.47 1.86
N TYR A 145 17.78 15.67 3.05
CA TYR A 145 18.54 15.87 4.28
C TYR A 145 18.01 14.97 5.38
N GLU A 146 18.92 14.30 6.10
CA GLU A 146 18.61 13.49 7.27
C GLU A 146 19.57 13.87 8.42
N GLY A 147 19.04 14.45 9.48
CA GLY A 147 19.84 14.83 10.65
C GLY A 147 19.11 15.67 11.69
N HIS A 148 19.55 15.58 12.95
CA HIS A 148 19.02 16.35 14.08
C HIS A 148 17.50 16.23 14.29
N GLY A 149 16.93 15.04 14.02
CA GLY A 149 15.49 14.79 14.09
C GLY A 149 14.71 15.26 12.84
N HIS A 150 15.34 15.91 11.89
CA HIS A 150 14.73 16.35 10.63
C HIS A 150 15.04 15.37 9.51
N GLN A 151 14.02 15.08 8.70
CA GLN A 151 14.14 14.35 7.44
C GLN A 151 13.36 15.15 6.39
N ALA A 152 14.01 15.54 5.30
CA ALA A 152 13.39 16.29 4.22
C ALA A 152 13.77 15.63 2.89
N HIS A 153 12.79 15.16 2.12
CA HIS A 153 13.00 14.45 0.86
C HIS A 153 12.25 15.14 -0.27
N ALA A 154 12.94 15.37 -1.39
CA ALA A 154 12.34 15.73 -2.65
C ALA A 154 12.56 14.59 -3.65
N ILE A 155 11.49 14.11 -4.28
CA ILE A 155 11.47 12.94 -5.16
C ILE A 155 10.95 13.35 -6.52
N LEU A 156 11.66 12.94 -7.55
CA LEU A 156 11.27 13.11 -8.94
C LEU A 156 11.21 11.73 -9.60
N ALA A 157 10.12 11.43 -10.27
CA ALA A 157 9.95 10.22 -11.08
C ALA A 157 9.45 10.58 -12.47
N TYR A 158 9.90 9.80 -13.46
CA TYR A 158 9.49 9.96 -14.85
C TYR A 158 9.44 8.61 -15.56
N ASN A 159 8.31 8.31 -16.20
CA ASN A 159 8.07 7.07 -16.93
C ASN A 159 7.82 7.33 -18.42
N GLN A 160 8.20 6.37 -19.26
CA GLN A 160 8.04 6.40 -20.71
C GLN A 160 7.66 5.02 -21.24
N ASN A 161 6.94 4.96 -22.37
CA ASN A 161 6.56 3.69 -23.01
C ASN A 161 7.66 3.08 -23.89
N GLY A 162 8.77 3.79 -24.11
CA GLY A 162 9.87 3.35 -24.95
C GLY A 162 10.95 4.43 -25.10
N GLU A 163 11.92 4.13 -25.93
CA GLU A 163 13.09 5.00 -26.19
C GLU A 163 12.81 6.11 -27.24
N SER A 164 11.54 6.31 -27.63
CA SER A 164 11.19 7.28 -28.64
C SER A 164 11.41 8.71 -28.16
N VAL A 165 12.32 9.42 -28.79
CA VAL A 165 12.59 10.85 -28.53
C VAL A 165 11.47 11.77 -29.02
N TYR A 166 10.53 11.27 -29.82
CA TYR A 166 9.48 12.08 -30.46
C TYR A 166 8.11 11.97 -29.77
N SER A 167 7.81 10.89 -29.04
CA SER A 167 6.47 10.68 -28.51
C SER A 167 6.25 11.35 -27.15
N ASN A 168 7.24 11.32 -26.26
CA ASN A 168 7.14 11.86 -24.90
C ASN A 168 5.80 11.55 -24.22
N THR A 169 5.26 10.34 -24.44
CA THR A 169 3.97 9.85 -23.92
C THR A 169 4.16 8.64 -23.00
N TYR A 170 3.21 8.41 -22.13
CA TYR A 170 3.16 7.23 -21.27
C TYR A 170 1.71 6.80 -21.08
N TYR A 171 1.28 5.80 -21.84
CA TYR A 171 0.01 5.13 -21.66
C TYR A 171 0.22 3.90 -20.80
N VAL A 172 -0.47 3.82 -19.69
CA VAL A 172 -0.23 2.78 -18.68
C VAL A 172 -0.55 1.38 -19.22
N ASN A 173 0.49 0.54 -19.29
CA ASN A 173 0.40 -0.89 -19.55
C ASN A 173 1.17 -1.67 -18.48
N GLY A 174 0.96 -1.36 -17.19
CA GLY A 174 1.71 -2.04 -16.15
C GLY A 174 1.72 -1.32 -14.81
N ALA A 175 2.73 -1.56 -14.00
CA ALA A 175 2.75 -1.26 -12.58
C ALA A 175 2.82 0.23 -12.17
N GLN A 176 3.13 1.15 -13.09
CA GLN A 176 3.28 2.57 -12.75
C GLN A 176 2.09 3.38 -13.28
N TYR A 177 1.30 3.95 -12.39
CA TYR A 177 0.09 4.71 -12.72
C TYR A 177 0.33 6.19 -13.02
N TYR A 178 1.56 6.63 -13.23
CA TYR A 178 1.89 8.02 -13.55
C TYR A 178 2.94 8.12 -14.66
N LYS A 179 2.86 9.18 -15.45
CA LYS A 179 3.90 9.58 -16.38
C LYS A 179 5.06 10.26 -15.64
N ASN A 180 4.73 11.14 -14.69
CA ASN A 180 5.71 11.79 -13.84
C ASN A 180 5.11 12.03 -12.44
N MET A 181 6.00 12.11 -11.46
CA MET A 181 5.64 12.40 -10.07
C MET A 181 6.70 13.32 -9.46
N GLN A 182 6.23 14.37 -8.80
CA GLN A 182 7.04 15.24 -7.94
C GLN A 182 6.48 15.13 -6.53
N THR A 183 7.32 14.74 -5.58
CA THR A 183 6.91 14.56 -4.17
C THR A 183 7.87 15.29 -3.25
N VAL A 184 7.33 15.98 -2.28
CA VAL A 184 8.08 16.54 -1.15
C VAL A 184 7.51 15.95 0.12
N TRP A 185 8.37 15.38 0.94
CA TRP A 185 8.04 14.87 2.27
C TRP A 185 9.01 15.45 3.30
N TYR A 186 8.46 15.88 4.43
CA TYR A 186 9.22 16.36 5.55
C TYR A 186 8.72 15.71 6.83
N HIS A 187 9.64 15.25 7.65
CA HIS A 187 9.37 14.68 8.97
C HIS A 187 10.25 15.33 10.02
N TYR A 188 9.69 15.52 11.21
CA TYR A 188 10.41 15.98 12.38
C TYR A 188 10.06 15.17 13.61
N ASP A 189 11.09 14.57 14.21
CA ASP A 189 11.02 13.95 15.53
C ASP A 189 11.43 14.98 16.57
N VAL A 190 10.51 15.31 17.49
CA VAL A 190 10.76 16.30 18.56
C VAL A 190 11.70 15.69 19.58
N PRO A 191 12.89 16.28 19.85
CA PRO A 191 13.91 15.66 20.72
C PRO A 191 13.48 15.48 22.19
N THR A 192 12.56 16.32 22.67
CA THR A 192 12.17 16.40 24.09
C THR A 192 10.94 15.59 24.46
N ILE A 193 10.13 15.21 23.45
CA ILE A 193 8.90 14.44 23.64
C ILE A 193 8.78 13.40 22.54
N PRO A 194 8.15 12.26 22.80
CA PRO A 194 8.00 11.20 21.80
C PRO A 194 6.91 11.55 20.77
N LEU A 195 7.10 12.64 20.05
CA LEU A 195 6.20 13.18 19.02
C LEU A 195 6.95 13.29 17.70
N GLY A 196 6.42 12.65 16.67
CA GLY A 196 6.82 12.80 15.29
C GLY A 196 5.71 13.43 14.46
N ALA A 197 6.06 14.28 13.51
CA ALA A 197 5.11 14.91 12.60
C ALA A 197 5.67 14.92 11.18
N SER A 198 4.81 14.58 10.19
CA SER A 198 5.16 14.63 8.78
C SER A 198 4.22 15.50 7.98
N LEU A 199 4.75 16.08 6.91
CA LEU A 199 4.00 16.74 5.86
C LEU A 199 4.35 16.09 4.52
N LEU A 200 3.36 15.85 3.69
CA LEU A 200 3.50 15.28 2.35
C LEU A 200 2.81 16.17 1.33
N PHE A 201 3.50 16.43 0.22
CA PHE A 201 2.94 16.98 -1.00
C PHE A 201 3.34 16.09 -2.19
N MET A 202 2.38 15.70 -3.02
CA MET A 202 2.60 14.96 -4.25
C MET A 202 1.89 15.65 -5.40
N ASN A 203 2.56 15.75 -6.54
CA ASN A 203 1.99 16.15 -7.82
C ASN A 203 2.21 15.01 -8.82
N ILE A 204 1.13 14.44 -9.33
CA ILE A 204 1.13 13.21 -10.13
C ILE A 204 0.57 13.55 -11.51
N GLY A 205 1.38 13.37 -12.55
CA GLY A 205 0.98 13.58 -13.94
C GLY A 205 0.55 12.27 -14.60
N GLN A 206 -0.63 12.26 -15.18
CA GLN A 206 -1.18 11.13 -15.95
C GLN A 206 -1.33 11.55 -17.41
N GLN A 207 -1.04 10.62 -18.34
CA GLN A 207 -1.19 10.85 -19.77
C GLN A 207 -2.66 10.69 -20.16
N SER A 208 -3.25 11.73 -20.75
CA SER A 208 -4.56 11.68 -21.39
C SER A 208 -4.44 11.41 -22.89
N GLY A 209 -5.55 11.10 -23.52
CA GLY A 209 -5.63 10.76 -24.93
C GLY A 209 -5.61 9.25 -25.19
N ASP A 210 -5.81 8.85 -26.43
CA ASP A 210 -5.78 7.46 -26.87
C ASP A 210 -4.66 7.30 -27.92
N PRO A 211 -3.72 6.35 -27.75
CA PRO A 211 -2.67 6.12 -28.76
C PRO A 211 -3.24 5.64 -30.12
N ALA A 212 -4.45 5.10 -30.12
CA ALA A 212 -5.13 4.64 -31.33
C ALA A 212 -6.00 5.71 -32.01
N ASP A 213 -6.20 6.88 -31.37
CA ASP A 213 -7.07 7.93 -31.88
C ASP A 213 -6.27 9.18 -32.25
N ALA A 214 -6.14 9.45 -33.54
CA ALA A 214 -5.44 10.63 -34.08
C ALA A 214 -6.08 11.98 -33.73
N TYR A 215 -7.33 11.99 -33.26
CA TYR A 215 -8.05 13.20 -32.88
C TYR A 215 -7.88 13.61 -31.42
N HIS A 216 -7.46 12.69 -30.57
CA HIS A 216 -7.20 12.96 -29.16
C HIS A 216 -5.72 13.21 -28.90
N HIS A 217 -5.32 14.47 -29.02
CA HIS A 217 -3.94 14.87 -28.76
C HIS A 217 -3.52 14.52 -27.31
N PRO A 218 -2.38 13.83 -27.14
CA PRO A 218 -1.88 13.49 -25.81
C PRO A 218 -1.58 14.75 -24.99
N SER A 219 -2.09 14.80 -23.78
CA SER A 219 -1.77 15.86 -22.81
C SER A 219 -1.55 15.25 -21.43
N THR A 220 -0.82 15.94 -20.56
CA THR A 220 -0.63 15.50 -19.17
C THR A 220 -1.60 16.23 -18.26
N LYS A 221 -2.39 15.48 -17.51
CA LYS A 221 -3.27 16.01 -16.47
C LYS A 221 -2.66 15.73 -15.09
N TYR A 222 -2.79 16.68 -14.19
CA TYR A 222 -2.14 16.61 -12.88
C TYR A 222 -3.15 16.48 -11.77
N GLN A 223 -2.87 15.53 -10.88
CA GLN A 223 -3.53 15.34 -9.59
C GLN A 223 -2.56 15.73 -8.48
N GLN A 224 -3.04 16.46 -7.48
CA GLN A 224 -2.26 16.78 -6.29
C GLN A 224 -2.82 16.07 -5.07
N MET A 225 -1.92 15.60 -4.20
CA MET A 225 -2.23 15.16 -2.85
C MET A 225 -1.35 15.93 -1.86
N PHE A 226 -1.96 16.39 -0.79
CA PHE A 226 -1.24 17.01 0.32
C PHE A 226 -1.89 16.70 1.65
N GLY A 227 -1.07 16.65 2.68
CA GLY A 227 -1.53 16.33 4.02
C GLY A 227 -0.39 16.04 4.97
N GLY A 228 -0.70 15.35 6.05
CA GLY A 228 0.29 15.04 7.06
C GLY A 228 -0.11 13.89 7.98
N TYR A 229 0.87 13.45 8.73
CA TYR A 229 0.79 12.36 9.68
C TYR A 229 1.42 12.80 11.01
N LEU A 230 0.78 12.44 12.10
CA LEU A 230 1.24 12.66 13.48
C LEU A 230 1.35 11.31 14.18
N ASN A 231 2.43 11.11 14.92
CA ASN A 231 2.59 10.01 15.86
C ASN A 231 3.08 10.53 17.22
N TYR A 232 2.39 10.15 18.27
CA TYR A 232 2.78 10.40 19.65
C TYR A 232 2.84 9.07 20.40
N HIS A 233 4.03 8.68 20.89
CA HIS A 233 4.27 7.34 21.40
C HIS A 233 5.00 7.31 22.76
N PRO A 234 4.40 7.87 23.83
CA PRO A 234 4.90 7.67 25.18
C PRO A 234 4.86 6.18 25.56
N LYS A 235 5.47 5.83 26.70
CA LYS A 235 5.76 4.44 27.08
C LYS A 235 4.57 3.46 26.98
N PHE A 236 3.36 3.89 27.35
CA PHE A 236 2.18 3.02 27.43
C PHE A 236 1.08 3.35 26.42
N LEU A 237 1.24 4.41 25.63
CA LEU A 237 0.24 4.90 24.70
C LEU A 237 0.90 5.21 23.34
N THR A 238 0.24 4.88 22.25
CA THR A 238 0.59 5.39 20.92
C THR A 238 -0.67 6.02 20.32
N LEU A 239 -0.55 7.29 19.91
CA LEU A 239 -1.59 7.98 19.15
C LEU A 239 -1.07 8.26 17.77
N GLU A 240 -1.85 7.92 16.75
CA GLU A 240 -1.55 8.17 15.35
C GLU A 240 -2.74 8.89 14.70
N ALA A 241 -2.46 9.90 13.89
CA ALA A 241 -3.48 10.61 13.15
C ALA A 241 -2.95 11.02 11.78
N SER A 242 -3.80 10.99 10.76
CA SER A 242 -3.46 11.46 9.43
C SER A 242 -4.63 12.20 8.79
N TYR A 243 -4.29 13.18 7.94
CA TYR A 243 -5.23 13.88 7.09
C TYR A 243 -4.59 14.12 5.73
N TYR A 244 -5.30 13.75 4.65
CA TYR A 244 -4.85 13.98 3.28
C TYR A 244 -6.00 14.51 2.42
N ARG A 245 -5.67 15.40 1.48
CA ARG A 245 -6.59 15.97 0.51
C ARG A 245 -6.06 15.78 -0.90
N GLN A 246 -6.97 15.43 -1.82
CA GLN A 246 -6.70 15.29 -3.24
C GLN A 246 -7.43 16.36 -4.03
N THR A 247 -6.73 16.94 -5.00
CA THR A 247 -7.23 18.00 -5.92
C THR A 247 -6.65 17.80 -7.31
N GLY A 248 -6.99 18.69 -8.23
CA GLY A 248 -6.54 18.62 -9.63
C GLY A 248 -7.47 17.78 -10.49
N ASN A 249 -6.90 17.00 -11.40
CA ASN A 249 -7.66 16.29 -12.42
C ASN A 249 -7.16 14.86 -12.59
N GLN A 250 -8.08 13.92 -12.70
CA GLN A 250 -7.82 12.55 -13.14
C GLN A 250 -8.13 12.44 -14.63
N VAL A 251 -7.33 11.66 -15.34
CA VAL A 251 -7.60 11.34 -16.75
C VAL A 251 -8.85 10.47 -16.85
N ASP A 252 -9.71 10.83 -17.77
CA ASP A 252 -10.89 10.06 -18.15
C ASP A 252 -10.90 9.82 -19.65
N LYS A 253 -11.26 8.61 -20.06
CA LYS A 253 -11.25 8.19 -21.48
C LYS A 253 -12.23 8.97 -22.35
N TYR A 254 -13.38 9.34 -21.80
CA TYR A 254 -14.48 9.95 -22.57
C TYR A 254 -14.52 11.47 -22.45
N MET A 255 -14.17 12.00 -21.29
CA MET A 255 -14.24 13.45 -20.99
C MET A 255 -12.87 14.13 -21.05
N GLY A 256 -11.79 13.36 -21.30
CA GLY A 256 -10.40 13.82 -21.24
C GLY A 256 -9.88 13.99 -19.82
N TYR A 257 -10.69 14.55 -18.91
CA TYR A 257 -10.38 14.63 -17.47
C TYR A 257 -11.62 14.90 -16.63
N ILE A 258 -11.53 14.52 -15.34
CA ILE A 258 -12.54 14.79 -14.30
C ILE A 258 -11.82 15.49 -13.13
N PRO A 259 -12.35 16.62 -12.60
CA PRO A 259 -11.81 17.28 -11.43
C PRO A 259 -11.90 16.40 -10.17
N ILE A 260 -10.90 16.50 -9.28
CA ILE A 260 -10.85 15.76 -8.01
C ILE A 260 -11.07 16.70 -6.84
N ARG A 261 -11.89 16.30 -5.87
CA ARG A 261 -12.13 16.98 -4.59
C ARG A 261 -12.33 15.96 -3.47
N ALA A 262 -11.32 15.16 -3.20
CA ALA A 262 -11.39 14.08 -2.24
C ALA A 262 -10.54 14.36 -0.98
N TRP A 263 -10.85 13.70 0.11
CA TRP A 263 -10.10 13.82 1.35
C TRP A 263 -10.25 12.57 2.23
N MET A 264 -9.32 12.37 3.13
CA MET A 264 -9.41 11.36 4.17
C MET A 264 -8.90 11.89 5.51
N ALA A 265 -9.40 11.30 6.59
CA ALA A 265 -8.89 11.46 7.94
C ALA A 265 -8.83 10.11 8.65
N SER A 266 -7.83 9.90 9.47
CA SER A 266 -7.67 8.71 10.29
C SER A 266 -7.15 9.08 11.67
N ALA A 267 -7.62 8.36 12.70
CA ALA A 267 -7.10 8.45 14.05
C ALA A 267 -7.06 7.04 14.66
N LYS A 268 -5.96 6.72 15.35
CA LYS A 268 -5.77 5.45 16.06
C LYS A 268 -5.08 5.67 17.40
N ALA A 269 -5.57 4.99 18.42
CA ALA A 269 -4.97 4.93 19.75
C ALA A 269 -4.63 3.47 20.08
N THR A 270 -3.40 3.22 20.50
CA THR A 270 -2.95 1.91 20.98
C THR A 270 -2.47 2.05 22.42
N VAL A 271 -3.05 1.35 23.34
CA VAL A 271 -2.68 1.31 24.75
C VAL A 271 -1.94 0.01 25.03
N LYS A 272 -0.79 0.10 25.70
CA LYS A 272 0.06 -1.03 26.09
C LYS A 272 0.10 -1.18 27.61
N PRO A 273 -0.87 -1.90 28.20
CA PRO A 273 -0.89 -2.13 29.65
C PRO A 273 0.28 -3.01 30.12
N SER A 274 0.83 -3.84 29.26
CA SER A 274 2.01 -4.67 29.56
C SER A 274 2.85 -4.92 28.32
N GLU A 275 4.01 -5.53 28.48
CA GLU A 275 4.87 -5.95 27.36
C GLU A 275 4.26 -7.13 26.55
N CYS A 276 3.28 -7.83 27.12
CA CYS A 276 2.68 -9.01 26.53
C CYS A 276 1.44 -8.71 25.68
N TYR A 277 0.76 -7.61 25.91
CA TYR A 277 -0.45 -7.28 25.15
C TYR A 277 -0.65 -5.78 24.97
N ASP A 278 -1.30 -5.42 23.90
CA ASP A 278 -1.80 -4.09 23.62
C ASP A 278 -3.22 -4.16 23.04
N VAL A 279 -3.93 -3.05 23.15
CA VAL A 279 -5.29 -2.87 22.64
C VAL A 279 -5.29 -1.61 21.79
N GLU A 280 -5.93 -1.68 20.63
CA GLU A 280 -6.07 -0.55 19.72
C GLU A 280 -7.53 -0.24 19.42
N LEU A 281 -7.79 1.04 19.23
CA LEU A 281 -9.05 1.58 18.74
C LEU A 281 -8.73 2.59 17.64
N GLY A 282 -9.50 2.59 16.56
CA GLY A 282 -9.29 3.55 15.51
C GLY A 282 -10.52 3.79 14.65
N TYR A 283 -10.41 4.86 13.88
CA TYR A 283 -11.43 5.28 12.94
C TYR A 283 -10.79 5.89 11.70
N ASP A 284 -11.23 5.42 10.53
CA ASP A 284 -10.86 5.95 9.23
C ASP A 284 -12.10 6.53 8.54
N HIS A 285 -11.92 7.67 7.88
CA HIS A 285 -12.93 8.30 7.06
C HIS A 285 -12.34 8.66 5.70
N LEU A 286 -12.84 8.05 4.64
CA LEU A 286 -12.52 8.35 3.26
C LEU A 286 -13.76 8.98 2.60
N SER A 287 -13.60 10.16 2.01
CA SER A 287 -14.68 10.79 1.26
C SER A 287 -15.14 9.95 0.08
N GLY A 288 -16.39 10.02 -0.27
CA GLY A 288 -17.02 9.27 -1.36
C GLY A 288 -17.64 10.17 -2.41
N ASP A 289 -17.85 9.60 -3.60
CA ASP A 289 -18.55 10.24 -4.71
C ASP A 289 -20.02 10.44 -4.40
N ASP A 290 -20.58 11.54 -4.87
CA ASP A 290 -22.02 11.74 -4.86
C ASP A 290 -22.66 10.78 -5.89
N TYR A 291 -23.68 10.05 -5.47
CA TYR A 291 -24.41 9.14 -6.35
C TYR A 291 -25.34 9.96 -7.27
N ILE A 292 -25.03 10.01 -8.56
CA ILE A 292 -25.90 10.58 -9.60
C ILE A 292 -26.22 9.46 -10.60
N PRO A 293 -27.39 8.81 -10.51
CA PRO A 293 -27.81 7.85 -11.52
C PRO A 293 -28.14 8.59 -12.81
N VAL A 294 -27.47 8.26 -13.89
CA VAL A 294 -27.78 8.76 -15.24
C VAL A 294 -28.31 7.61 -16.08
N ASN A 295 -29.57 7.72 -16.52
CA ASN A 295 -30.15 6.79 -17.47
C ASN A 295 -29.71 7.17 -18.89
N TYR A 296 -28.87 6.36 -19.52
CA TYR A 296 -28.48 6.52 -20.90
C TYR A 296 -28.80 5.26 -21.68
N GLY A 297 -29.81 5.31 -22.54
CA GLY A 297 -30.15 4.17 -23.43
C GLY A 297 -30.50 2.87 -22.71
N GLY A 298 -31.08 2.91 -21.51
CA GLY A 298 -31.44 1.72 -20.73
C GLY A 298 -30.32 1.17 -19.83
N LEU A 299 -29.13 1.77 -19.86
CA LEU A 299 -28.03 1.45 -18.96
C LEU A 299 -27.97 2.51 -17.84
N ASN A 300 -28.00 2.06 -16.60
CA ASN A 300 -27.73 2.92 -15.44
C ASN A 300 -26.24 3.22 -15.40
N MET A 301 -25.83 4.35 -15.95
CA MET A 301 -24.45 4.81 -15.89
C MET A 301 -24.30 5.87 -14.79
N VAL A 302 -23.20 5.80 -14.05
CA VAL A 302 -22.80 6.85 -13.12
C VAL A 302 -21.90 7.83 -13.87
N ARG A 303 -22.36 9.07 -14.01
CA ARG A 303 -21.55 10.15 -14.56
C ARG A 303 -20.90 10.93 -13.41
N HIS A 304 -19.59 10.91 -13.36
CA HIS A 304 -18.84 11.74 -12.41
C HIS A 304 -18.54 13.11 -13.03
N GLU A 305 -19.12 14.16 -12.50
CA GLU A 305 -18.69 15.53 -12.82
C GLU A 305 -17.48 15.95 -11.97
N VAL A 306 -17.34 15.38 -10.78
CA VAL A 306 -16.25 15.60 -9.82
C VAL A 306 -16.00 14.29 -9.08
N ILE A 307 -14.78 13.83 -9.06
CA ILE A 307 -14.35 12.68 -8.23
C ILE A 307 -14.22 13.17 -6.79
N ARG A 308 -15.03 12.62 -5.90
CA ARG A 308 -14.97 12.86 -4.45
C ARG A 308 -14.52 11.64 -3.67
N GLY A 309 -14.46 10.47 -4.30
CA GLY A 309 -13.92 9.24 -3.74
C GLY A 309 -12.41 9.35 -3.52
N PHE A 310 -11.97 9.19 -2.28
CA PHE A 310 -10.55 9.24 -1.95
C PHE A 310 -9.85 7.95 -2.38
N SER A 311 -8.71 8.09 -3.07
CA SER A 311 -7.82 6.99 -3.47
C SER A 311 -6.51 7.06 -2.67
N PRO A 312 -6.13 5.99 -1.95
CA PRO A 312 -4.86 5.91 -1.22
C PRO A 312 -3.60 5.84 -2.09
N LEU A 313 -3.71 5.92 -3.41
CA LEU A 313 -2.63 5.91 -4.41
C LEU A 313 -1.69 4.68 -4.29
N TYR A 314 -0.50 4.88 -3.74
CA TYR A 314 0.58 3.87 -3.67
C TYR A 314 0.74 3.29 -2.26
N GLY A 315 -0.29 3.34 -1.44
CA GLY A 315 -0.27 2.81 -0.08
C GLY A 315 -0.23 1.28 -0.01
N SER A 316 0.07 0.76 1.17
CA SER A 316 0.09 -0.69 1.44
C SER A 316 -1.33 -1.20 1.69
N ARG A 317 -1.89 -1.90 0.71
CA ARG A 317 -3.30 -2.29 0.61
C ARG A 317 -3.81 -3.06 1.83
N THR A 318 -3.10 -4.06 2.27
CA THR A 318 -3.51 -4.98 3.34
C THR A 318 -3.30 -4.46 4.76
N LYS A 319 -2.76 -3.25 4.92
CA LYS A 319 -2.55 -2.63 6.24
C LYS A 319 -3.77 -1.93 6.80
N PHE A 320 -4.73 -1.57 5.94
CA PHE A 320 -5.84 -0.68 6.28
C PHE A 320 -7.15 -1.23 5.75
N TYR A 321 -8.24 -0.92 6.41
CA TYR A 321 -9.62 -1.20 5.95
C TYR A 321 -9.97 -2.70 5.84
N GLY A 322 -9.22 -3.56 6.54
CA GLY A 322 -9.38 -5.01 6.52
C GLY A 322 -8.41 -5.71 5.56
N ILE A 323 -7.85 -6.81 6.04
CA ILE A 323 -6.80 -7.56 5.33
C ILE A 323 -7.30 -8.29 4.06
N MET A 324 -8.61 -8.49 3.93
CA MET A 324 -9.23 -9.04 2.70
C MET A 324 -9.14 -8.10 1.49
N ASP A 325 -8.68 -6.85 1.70
CA ASP A 325 -8.50 -5.81 0.67
C ASP A 325 -9.78 -5.45 -0.13
N PHE A 326 -10.96 -5.64 0.48
CA PHE A 326 -12.24 -5.33 -0.18
C PHE A 326 -12.48 -3.86 -0.44
N PHE A 327 -11.85 -2.98 0.35
CA PHE A 327 -12.25 -1.57 0.44
C PHE A 327 -11.14 -0.59 0.10
N TYR A 328 -9.95 -1.07 -0.23
CA TYR A 328 -8.81 -0.20 -0.51
C TYR A 328 -8.90 0.46 -1.90
N GLU A 329 -8.95 -0.32 -2.95
CA GLU A 329 -9.11 0.12 -4.35
C GLU A 329 -10.14 -0.72 -5.09
N SER A 330 -10.97 -1.42 -4.35
CA SER A 330 -11.87 -2.35 -4.98
C SER A 330 -12.84 -1.61 -5.91
N ALA A 331 -12.97 -2.16 -7.10
CA ALA A 331 -14.00 -1.75 -8.01
C ALA A 331 -15.37 -1.97 -7.36
N TYR A 332 -16.08 -0.88 -7.18
CA TYR A 332 -17.51 -0.94 -7.00
C TYR A 332 -18.17 -1.03 -8.38
N SER A 333 -19.34 -1.62 -8.46
CA SER A 333 -20.09 -1.66 -9.71
C SER A 333 -20.21 -0.25 -10.30
N ASN A 334 -20.03 -0.14 -11.62
CA ASN A 334 -20.13 1.11 -12.38
C ASN A 334 -19.07 2.21 -12.07
N GLY A 335 -17.91 1.86 -11.52
CA GLY A 335 -16.84 2.82 -11.25
C GLY A 335 -17.14 3.86 -10.17
N PHE A 336 -18.17 3.63 -9.36
CA PHE A 336 -18.56 4.48 -8.26
C PHE A 336 -17.73 4.18 -7.01
N THR A 337 -17.21 5.21 -6.35
CA THR A 337 -16.43 5.08 -5.10
C THR A 337 -17.19 5.77 -3.95
N PRO A 338 -18.02 5.04 -3.19
CA PRO A 338 -18.91 5.65 -2.19
C PRO A 338 -18.18 6.10 -0.92
N GLY A 339 -16.85 6.04 -0.90
CA GLY A 339 -16.04 6.30 0.28
C GLY A 339 -16.18 5.23 1.35
N LEU A 340 -15.46 5.39 2.46
CA LEU A 340 -15.41 4.39 3.51
C LEU A 340 -15.34 5.03 4.91
N GLN A 341 -16.14 4.53 5.81
CA GLN A 341 -16.00 4.65 7.26
C GLN A 341 -15.59 3.29 7.80
N ASN A 342 -14.48 3.24 8.54
CA ASN A 342 -13.97 2.04 9.16
C ASN A 342 -13.72 2.33 10.64
N ALA A 343 -14.62 1.89 11.52
CA ALA A 343 -14.39 1.91 12.95
C ALA A 343 -13.85 0.53 13.36
N PHE A 344 -12.69 0.49 14.04
CA PHE A 344 -12.07 -0.77 14.40
C PHE A 344 -11.55 -0.80 15.82
N ALA A 345 -11.54 -2.02 16.37
CA ALA A 345 -10.96 -2.34 17.67
C ALA A 345 -10.14 -3.62 17.55
N GLY A 346 -8.94 -3.62 18.11
CA GLY A 346 -8.03 -4.75 18.02
C GLY A 346 -7.29 -5.02 19.31
N ALA A 347 -6.79 -6.23 19.46
CA ALA A 347 -5.91 -6.64 20.53
C ALA A 347 -4.77 -7.48 19.98
N ASN A 348 -3.57 -7.24 20.48
CA ASN A 348 -2.39 -8.00 20.16
C ASN A 348 -1.87 -8.67 21.43
N TYR A 349 -1.49 -9.94 21.33
CA TYR A 349 -0.99 -10.74 22.44
C TYR A 349 0.32 -11.42 22.07
N LYS A 350 1.34 -11.22 22.91
CA LYS A 350 2.68 -11.79 22.78
C LYS A 350 3.04 -12.55 24.06
N PRO A 351 2.59 -13.80 24.23
CA PRO A 351 2.86 -14.60 25.44
C PRO A 351 4.35 -14.87 25.66
N PHE A 352 5.11 -14.97 24.59
CA PHE A 352 6.56 -15.14 24.60
C PHE A 352 7.21 -14.61 23.31
N ASP A 353 8.52 -14.41 23.30
CA ASP A 353 9.23 -13.69 22.24
C ASP A 353 9.05 -14.23 20.82
N LYS A 354 8.77 -15.52 20.68
CA LYS A 354 8.64 -16.19 19.38
C LYS A 354 7.23 -16.23 18.83
N PHE A 355 6.21 -15.90 19.64
CA PHE A 355 4.82 -16.00 19.22
C PHE A 355 4.06 -14.70 19.41
N THR A 356 3.35 -14.28 18.39
CA THR A 356 2.40 -13.17 18.46
C THR A 356 1.08 -13.58 17.82
N CYS A 357 -0.03 -13.14 18.38
CA CYS A 357 -1.34 -13.24 17.76
C CYS A 357 -2.10 -11.94 17.93
N SER A 358 -3.03 -11.68 17.02
CA SER A 358 -3.90 -10.51 17.03
C SER A 358 -5.31 -10.88 16.63
N ALA A 359 -6.26 -10.11 17.14
CA ALA A 359 -7.64 -10.14 16.69
C ALA A 359 -8.11 -8.69 16.49
N THR A 360 -8.77 -8.41 15.36
CA THR A 360 -9.30 -7.08 15.04
C THR A 360 -10.74 -7.21 14.55
N TYR A 361 -11.59 -6.36 15.04
CA TYR A 361 -12.97 -6.20 14.59
C TYR A 361 -13.10 -4.89 13.84
N HIS A 362 -13.80 -4.92 12.70
CA HIS A 362 -14.12 -3.76 11.88
C HIS A 362 -15.62 -3.60 11.71
N TYR A 363 -16.12 -2.39 11.90
CA TYR A 363 -17.42 -1.94 11.43
C TYR A 363 -17.21 -1.07 10.22
N LEU A 364 -17.84 -1.42 9.10
CA LEU A 364 -17.61 -0.83 7.79
C LEU A 364 -18.89 -0.21 7.25
N ALA A 365 -18.81 1.03 6.77
CA ALA A 365 -19.93 1.75 6.16
C ALA A 365 -19.43 2.69 5.07
N VAL A 366 -20.26 3.04 4.10
CA VAL A 366 -19.96 4.07 3.09
C VAL A 366 -20.15 5.47 3.67
N THR A 367 -19.43 6.46 3.15
CA THR A 367 -19.58 7.87 3.56
C THR A 367 -20.68 8.58 2.78
N THR A 368 -20.90 8.20 1.54
CA THR A 368 -21.95 8.77 0.68
C THR A 368 -23.33 8.32 1.12
N LYS A 369 -24.31 9.23 1.02
CA LYS A 369 -25.72 8.88 1.21
C LYS A 369 -26.23 8.18 -0.05
N LEU A 370 -26.56 6.90 0.11
CA LEU A 370 -27.14 6.10 -0.97
C LEU A 370 -28.66 6.31 -1.03
N HIS A 371 -29.23 6.16 -2.24
CA HIS A 371 -30.66 6.16 -2.44
C HIS A 371 -31.20 4.75 -2.17
N GLU A 372 -32.19 4.62 -1.30
CA GLU A 372 -32.87 3.34 -0.94
C GLU A 372 -31.98 2.27 -0.27
N LEU A 373 -30.76 2.60 0.13
CA LEU A 373 -29.87 1.68 0.83
C LEU A 373 -29.29 2.31 2.09
N ASP A 374 -29.11 1.51 3.11
CA ASP A 374 -28.36 1.87 4.32
C ASP A 374 -26.87 2.06 4.01
N ARG A 375 -26.16 2.84 4.82
CA ARG A 375 -24.73 3.05 4.66
C ARG A 375 -23.86 1.87 5.09
N THR A 376 -24.39 0.99 5.94
CA THR A 376 -23.61 -0.13 6.52
C THR A 376 -23.24 -1.12 5.43
N LEU A 377 -21.94 -1.39 5.29
CA LEU A 377 -21.39 -2.45 4.44
C LEU A 377 -21.35 -3.79 5.17
N GLY A 378 -21.07 -3.76 6.48
CA GLY A 378 -21.02 -4.96 7.29
C GLY A 378 -19.97 -4.93 8.40
N HIS A 379 -19.63 -6.13 8.88
CA HIS A 379 -18.70 -6.34 9.97
C HIS A 379 -17.66 -7.39 9.57
N SER A 380 -16.41 -7.15 9.95
CA SER A 380 -15.32 -8.10 9.72
C SER A 380 -14.63 -8.43 11.03
N ILE A 381 -14.25 -9.70 11.18
CA ILE A 381 -13.39 -10.18 12.26
C ILE A 381 -12.15 -10.82 11.64
N GLU A 382 -10.99 -10.38 12.07
CA GLU A 382 -9.69 -10.84 11.62
C GLU A 382 -8.91 -11.44 12.77
N ILE A 383 -8.33 -12.62 12.57
CA ILE A 383 -7.44 -13.27 13.53
C ILE A 383 -6.15 -13.61 12.78
N GLN A 384 -5.02 -13.27 13.39
CA GLN A 384 -3.71 -13.56 12.82
C GLN A 384 -2.78 -14.12 13.89
N ALA A 385 -1.87 -15.01 13.50
CA ALA A 385 -0.82 -15.52 14.36
C ALA A 385 0.50 -15.62 13.60
N ARG A 386 1.60 -15.40 14.32
CA ARG A 386 2.95 -15.55 13.81
C ARG A 386 3.83 -16.29 14.81
N TYR A 387 4.59 -17.26 14.29
CA TYR A 387 5.61 -17.97 15.04
C TYR A 387 6.98 -17.79 14.40
N GLN A 388 7.95 -17.36 15.20
CA GLN A 388 9.35 -17.17 14.80
C GLN A 388 10.16 -18.39 15.22
N PHE A 389 10.49 -19.30 14.29
CA PHE A 389 11.28 -20.50 14.57
C PHE A 389 12.70 -20.13 14.97
N SER A 390 13.34 -19.28 14.18
CA SER A 390 14.70 -18.76 14.38
C SER A 390 14.83 -17.38 13.71
N LYS A 391 15.99 -16.74 13.84
CA LYS A 391 16.27 -15.49 13.12
C LYS A 391 16.14 -15.76 11.61
N GLY A 392 15.30 -15.01 10.93
CA GLY A 392 15.04 -15.13 9.49
C GLY A 392 14.08 -16.25 9.07
N ILE A 393 13.50 -17.07 9.99
CA ILE A 393 12.51 -18.10 9.65
C ILE A 393 11.24 -17.88 10.46
N SER A 394 10.14 -17.58 9.79
CA SER A 394 8.84 -17.40 10.45
C SER A 394 7.69 -17.96 9.63
N LEU A 395 6.66 -18.44 10.32
CA LEU A 395 5.37 -18.83 9.77
C LEU A 395 4.33 -17.88 10.33
N SER A 396 3.50 -17.36 9.45
CA SER A 396 2.31 -16.57 9.82
C SER A 396 1.08 -17.20 9.19
N ALA A 397 -0.05 -17.08 9.85
CA ALA A 397 -1.34 -17.49 9.33
C ALA A 397 -2.42 -16.51 9.80
N GLY A 398 -3.46 -16.36 9.02
CA GLY A 398 -4.59 -15.52 9.35
C GLY A 398 -5.90 -16.09 8.82
N TYR A 399 -6.97 -15.64 9.43
CA TYR A 399 -8.33 -15.94 9.02
C TYR A 399 -9.19 -14.70 9.21
N THR A 400 -9.97 -14.38 8.19
CA THR A 400 -10.91 -13.25 8.19
C THR A 400 -12.28 -13.73 7.81
N GLN A 401 -13.28 -13.19 8.48
CA GLN A 401 -14.69 -13.46 8.25
C GLN A 401 -15.42 -12.13 8.08
N MET A 402 -16.17 -11.96 6.99
CA MET A 402 -16.94 -10.76 6.68
C MET A 402 -18.43 -11.09 6.57
N HIS A 403 -19.22 -10.38 7.35
CA HIS A 403 -20.68 -10.38 7.27
C HIS A 403 -21.12 -9.13 6.49
N GLY A 404 -21.43 -9.32 5.21
CA GLY A 404 -21.91 -8.26 4.33
C GLY A 404 -23.39 -7.97 4.53
N THR A 405 -23.82 -6.80 4.11
CA THR A 405 -25.21 -6.36 4.06
C THR A 405 -25.72 -6.34 2.62
N GLU A 406 -27.02 -6.07 2.43
CA GLU A 406 -27.61 -5.83 1.10
C GLU A 406 -26.89 -4.69 0.36
N THR A 407 -26.46 -3.65 1.08
CA THR A 407 -25.70 -2.54 0.50
C THR A 407 -24.37 -3.02 -0.06
N MET A 408 -23.62 -3.86 0.69
CA MET A 408 -22.40 -4.46 0.19
C MET A 408 -22.66 -5.32 -1.04
N ALA A 409 -23.68 -6.17 -1.01
CA ALA A 409 -24.04 -7.03 -2.13
C ALA A 409 -24.33 -6.24 -3.41
N ARG A 410 -25.09 -5.14 -3.31
CA ARG A 410 -25.41 -4.30 -4.47
C ARG A 410 -24.22 -3.51 -4.99
N LEU A 411 -23.36 -2.99 -4.10
CA LEU A 411 -22.21 -2.17 -4.49
C LEU A 411 -21.02 -3.00 -5.01
N LYS A 412 -20.85 -4.22 -4.48
CA LYS A 412 -19.71 -5.10 -4.80
C LYS A 412 -20.07 -6.29 -5.69
N GLN A 413 -21.35 -6.44 -6.05
CA GLN A 413 -21.87 -7.63 -6.76
C GLN A 413 -21.58 -8.93 -5.97
N ASP A 414 -21.74 -8.85 -4.67
CA ASP A 414 -21.52 -9.92 -3.70
C ASP A 414 -22.84 -10.63 -3.38
N ASP A 415 -22.77 -11.79 -2.71
CA ASP A 415 -23.92 -12.50 -2.16
C ASP A 415 -23.99 -12.29 -0.65
N SER A 416 -24.78 -11.31 -0.20
CA SER A 416 -24.94 -11.00 1.24
C SER A 416 -25.60 -12.09 2.06
N SER A 417 -26.21 -13.09 1.40
CA SER A 417 -26.76 -14.27 2.08
C SER A 417 -25.68 -15.25 2.57
N LYS A 418 -24.46 -15.11 2.03
CA LYS A 418 -23.31 -15.95 2.36
C LYS A 418 -22.28 -15.17 3.15
N LEU A 419 -21.64 -15.86 4.06
CA LEU A 419 -20.54 -15.36 4.83
C LEU A 419 -19.25 -15.41 4.00
N ALA A 420 -18.66 -14.26 3.71
CA ALA A 420 -17.35 -14.23 3.06
C ALA A 420 -16.26 -14.60 4.06
N HIS A 421 -15.34 -15.47 3.66
CA HIS A 421 -14.20 -15.89 4.48
C HIS A 421 -12.93 -16.02 3.66
N TRP A 422 -11.83 -15.73 4.30
CA TRP A 422 -10.50 -15.77 3.73
C TRP A 422 -9.50 -16.28 4.75
N GLY A 423 -8.79 -17.34 4.39
CA GLY A 423 -7.71 -17.90 5.17
C GLY A 423 -6.41 -17.83 4.39
N TRP A 424 -5.31 -17.54 5.07
CA TRP A 424 -4.00 -17.48 4.44
C TRP A 424 -2.88 -17.98 5.36
N PHE A 425 -1.78 -18.36 4.77
CA PHE A 425 -0.54 -18.63 5.48
C PHE A 425 0.65 -18.10 4.70
N SER A 426 1.73 -17.75 5.41
CA SER A 426 2.98 -17.27 4.82
C SER A 426 4.18 -17.87 5.56
N LEU A 427 5.04 -18.57 4.82
CA LEU A 427 6.36 -19.01 5.29
C LEU A 427 7.42 -18.07 4.71
N VAL A 428 8.18 -17.43 5.60
CA VAL A 428 9.31 -16.57 5.24
C VAL A 428 10.61 -17.24 5.69
N VAL A 429 11.58 -17.34 4.76
CA VAL A 429 12.93 -17.83 5.03
C VAL A 429 13.93 -16.81 4.48
N SER A 430 14.69 -16.18 5.36
CA SER A 430 15.61 -15.07 5.02
C SER A 430 17.00 -15.30 5.63
N PRO A 431 17.80 -16.24 5.07
CA PRO A 431 19.17 -16.43 5.49
C PRO A 431 20.09 -15.33 4.95
N SER A 432 21.06 -14.92 5.75
CA SER A 432 22.22 -14.19 5.24
C SER A 432 23.20 -15.21 4.66
N LEU A 433 23.51 -15.07 3.37
CA LEU A 433 24.37 -16.01 2.65
C LEU A 433 25.84 -15.64 2.80
N PHE A 434 26.12 -14.33 2.78
CA PHE A 434 27.50 -13.85 2.80
C PHE A 434 27.54 -12.41 3.35
N THR A 435 28.56 -12.14 4.17
CA THR A 435 28.86 -10.78 4.62
C THR A 435 30.37 -10.64 4.78
N THR A 436 30.94 -9.59 4.19
CA THR A 436 32.37 -9.26 4.33
C THR A 436 32.57 -7.77 4.57
N LYS A 437 33.68 -7.45 5.19
CA LYS A 437 34.15 -6.06 5.43
C LYS A 437 35.64 -6.01 5.19
N TRP A 438 36.14 -4.96 4.51
CA TRP A 438 37.56 -4.77 4.21
C TRP A 438 37.98 -3.30 4.17
#